data_7234892e404e50d081bdc28998d4ce22
#
_entry.id   7234892e404e50d081bdc28998d4ce22
#
_cell.length_a   1.000
_cell.length_b   1.000
_cell.length_c   1.000
_cell.angle_alpha   90.00
_cell.angle_beta   90.00
_cell.angle_gamma   90.00
#
_symmetry.space_group_name_H-M   'P 1'
#
loop_
_entity.id
_entity.type
_entity.pdbx_description
1 polymer ?
#
loop_
_entity_poly.entity_id
_entity_poly.type
_entity_poly.pdbx_seq_one_letter_code
_entity_poly.pdbx_strand_id
1 'polypeptide(L)'
;MTTIPAIDLMGRLRSGNSTAPRLTWYGPDSERVELSGRVLDNWVAKTSNLLQDELDAEPGMRLRLALPAHWKALVWALAGWQLGLETVLDDGAADFLATDDPSGAGDQHDAVIAVALPALAMRWTGELPAGCLDYAAEVRSHGDVFMPHSDPDPSACAIRTHDGRTILHSDLASGFALHHSEGARVHVPADHGLESALANALGAWQHDGSVVLTHADVALTDKLLADERIHGS
;
A
#
# COMPACT_ATOMS: atom_id res chain seq x y z
N MET A 1 11.44 -21.16 -11.49
CA MET A 1 10.21 -20.36 -11.55
C MET A 1 10.61 -18.96 -11.13
N THR A 2 10.33 -17.94 -11.93
CA THR A 2 10.57 -16.54 -11.53
C THR A 2 9.52 -16.22 -10.47
N THR A 3 9.95 -15.81 -9.28
CA THR A 3 9.04 -15.46 -8.18
C THR A 3 8.58 -14.00 -8.33
N ILE A 4 7.43 -13.69 -7.75
CA ILE A 4 6.94 -12.31 -7.64
C ILE A 4 7.25 -11.81 -6.24
N PRO A 5 8.17 -10.82 -6.10
CA PRO A 5 8.64 -10.36 -4.79
C PRO A 5 7.54 -9.93 -3.83
N ALA A 6 6.44 -9.35 -4.32
CA ALA A 6 5.31 -8.95 -3.48
C ALA A 6 4.63 -10.18 -2.84
N ILE A 7 4.42 -11.27 -3.61
CA ILE A 7 3.81 -12.51 -3.11
C ILE A 7 4.74 -13.18 -2.09
N ASP A 8 6.04 -13.26 -2.38
CA ASP A 8 7.04 -13.81 -1.47
C ASP A 8 7.13 -13.01 -0.17
N LEU A 9 7.04 -11.67 -0.26
CA LEU A 9 7.00 -10.78 0.88
C LEU A 9 5.79 -11.08 1.78
N MET A 10 4.60 -11.17 1.20
CA MET A 10 3.38 -11.46 1.97
C MET A 10 3.47 -12.85 2.64
N GLY A 11 4.03 -13.84 1.94
CA GLY A 11 4.32 -15.17 2.51
C GLY A 11 5.25 -15.11 3.74
N ARG A 12 6.30 -14.28 3.69
CA ARG A 12 7.21 -14.07 4.83
C ARG A 12 6.56 -13.33 5.99
N LEU A 13 5.74 -12.30 5.71
CA LEU A 13 5.01 -11.57 6.75
C LEU A 13 4.05 -12.48 7.53
N ARG A 14 3.46 -13.50 6.86
CA ARG A 14 2.61 -14.51 7.50
C ARG A 14 3.37 -15.53 8.32
N SER A 15 4.47 -16.08 7.77
CA SER A 15 5.15 -17.25 8.32
C SER A 15 6.33 -16.93 9.23
N GLY A 16 6.90 -15.74 9.15
CA GLY A 16 8.02 -15.28 9.98
C GLY A 16 7.58 -14.75 11.33
N ASN A 17 8.26 -13.71 11.84
CA ASN A 17 7.85 -12.99 13.04
C ASN A 17 6.63 -12.10 12.73
N SER A 18 5.46 -12.73 12.56
CA SER A 18 4.22 -12.09 12.14
C SER A 18 3.64 -11.11 13.17
N THR A 19 4.11 -11.16 14.43
CA THR A 19 3.69 -10.25 15.51
C THR A 19 4.57 -9.01 15.61
N ALA A 20 5.75 -9.00 14.97
CA ALA A 20 6.62 -7.83 14.96
C ALA A 20 5.93 -6.65 14.21
N PRO A 21 6.08 -5.41 14.70
CA PRO A 21 5.66 -4.23 13.97
C PRO A 21 6.37 -4.15 12.62
N ARG A 22 5.61 -3.94 11.55
CA ARG A 22 6.13 -3.76 10.18
C ARG A 22 5.87 -2.37 9.64
N LEU A 23 4.80 -1.74 10.08
CA LEU A 23 4.43 -0.41 9.68
C LEU A 23 3.84 0.34 10.87
N THR A 24 4.40 1.51 11.19
CA THR A 24 3.83 2.45 12.14
C THR A 24 3.50 3.74 11.41
N TRP A 25 2.28 4.22 11.53
CA TRP A 25 1.82 5.50 11.00
C TRP A 25 1.59 6.49 12.14
N TYR A 26 2.12 7.69 11.95
CA TYR A 26 1.79 8.86 12.76
C TYR A 26 1.05 9.86 11.88
N GLY A 27 -0.23 10.02 12.13
CA GLY A 27 -1.11 10.94 11.42
C GLY A 27 -1.37 12.24 12.18
N PRO A 28 -2.19 13.13 11.59
CA PRO A 28 -2.68 14.33 12.28
C PRO A 28 -3.49 13.96 13.52
N ASP A 29 -3.79 14.94 14.37
CA ASP A 29 -4.63 14.79 15.56
C ASP A 29 -4.14 13.67 16.54
N SER A 30 -2.84 13.45 16.62
CA SER A 30 -2.21 12.42 17.45
C SER A 30 -2.60 10.98 17.03
N GLU A 31 -3.02 10.79 15.81
CA GLU A 31 -3.30 9.45 15.28
C GLU A 31 -2.01 8.61 15.28
N ARG A 32 -2.09 7.40 15.82
CA ARG A 32 -1.03 6.40 15.74
C ARG A 32 -1.62 5.04 15.39
N VAL A 33 -1.15 4.46 14.31
CA VAL A 33 -1.51 3.11 13.87
C VAL A 33 -0.26 2.26 13.81
N GLU A 34 -0.30 1.07 14.42
CA GLU A 34 0.79 0.11 14.31
C GLU A 34 0.26 -1.20 13.73
N LEU A 35 0.85 -1.62 12.63
CA LEU A 35 0.51 -2.85 11.95
C LEU A 35 1.65 -3.85 12.10
N SER A 36 1.38 -4.96 12.78
CA SER A 36 2.26 -6.13 12.74
C SER A 36 2.22 -6.80 11.37
N GLY A 37 3.16 -7.71 11.10
CA GLY A 37 3.18 -8.46 9.84
C GLY A 37 1.84 -9.13 9.55
N ARG A 38 1.21 -9.76 10.55
CA ARG A 38 -0.11 -10.40 10.41
C ARG A 38 -1.22 -9.39 10.13
N VAL A 39 -1.23 -8.25 10.83
CA VAL A 39 -2.28 -7.24 10.63
C VAL A 39 -2.15 -6.57 9.27
N LEU A 40 -0.92 -6.29 8.83
CA LEU A 40 -0.65 -5.78 7.49
C LEU A 40 -1.12 -6.78 6.42
N ASP A 41 -0.78 -8.07 6.58
CA ASP A 41 -1.21 -9.14 5.68
C ASP A 41 -2.74 -9.26 5.60
N ASN A 42 -3.45 -9.18 6.75
CA ASN A 42 -4.91 -9.21 6.77
C ASN A 42 -5.52 -8.04 5.98
N TRP A 43 -4.99 -6.83 6.14
CA TRP A 43 -5.46 -5.68 5.36
C TRP A 43 -5.22 -5.87 3.87
N VAL A 44 -4.02 -6.35 3.50
CA VAL A 44 -3.68 -6.63 2.10
C VAL A 44 -4.59 -7.72 1.53
N ALA A 45 -4.80 -8.82 2.25
CA ALA A 45 -5.69 -9.89 1.81
C ALA A 45 -7.14 -9.43 1.58
N LYS A 46 -7.69 -8.65 2.53
CA LYS A 46 -9.04 -8.08 2.39
C LYS A 46 -9.15 -7.13 1.19
N THR A 47 -8.14 -6.30 0.96
CA THR A 47 -8.11 -5.38 -0.18
C THR A 47 -7.93 -6.13 -1.50
N SER A 48 -7.13 -7.20 -1.53
CA SER A 48 -7.00 -8.06 -2.71
C SER A 48 -8.30 -8.78 -3.04
N ASN A 49 -9.01 -9.31 -2.02
CA ASN A 49 -10.31 -9.93 -2.21
C ASN A 49 -11.36 -8.92 -2.71
N LEU A 50 -11.37 -7.70 -2.16
CA LEU A 50 -12.25 -6.63 -2.66
C LEU A 50 -11.98 -6.31 -4.14
N LEU A 51 -10.73 -6.15 -4.53
CA LEU A 51 -10.34 -5.92 -5.93
C LEU A 51 -10.78 -7.08 -6.83
N GLN A 52 -10.54 -8.32 -6.41
CA GLN A 52 -10.83 -9.52 -7.19
C GLN A 52 -12.33 -9.83 -7.27
N ASP A 53 -13.03 -9.81 -6.12
CA ASP A 53 -14.38 -10.37 -6.01
C ASP A 53 -15.48 -9.33 -6.30
N GLU A 54 -15.23 -8.03 -6.04
CA GLU A 54 -16.19 -6.95 -6.24
C GLU A 54 -15.91 -6.13 -7.49
N LEU A 55 -14.64 -6.05 -7.91
CA LEU A 55 -14.23 -5.21 -9.04
C LEU A 55 -13.74 -6.04 -10.23
N ASP A 56 -13.80 -7.36 -10.16
CA ASP A 56 -13.34 -8.28 -11.22
C ASP A 56 -11.91 -7.96 -11.70
N ALA A 57 -11.01 -7.56 -10.76
CA ALA A 57 -9.66 -7.18 -11.10
C ALA A 57 -8.83 -8.38 -11.56
N GLU A 58 -8.20 -8.27 -12.71
CA GLU A 58 -7.38 -9.31 -13.35
C GLU A 58 -5.92 -8.84 -13.54
N PRO A 59 -4.94 -9.77 -13.61
CA PRO A 59 -3.56 -9.42 -13.90
C PRO A 59 -3.41 -8.56 -15.16
N GLY A 60 -2.58 -7.52 -15.07
CA GLY A 60 -2.31 -6.58 -16.16
C GLY A 60 -3.25 -5.37 -16.20
N MET A 61 -4.35 -5.36 -15.44
CA MET A 61 -5.18 -4.16 -15.26
C MET A 61 -4.43 -3.10 -14.45
N ARG A 62 -4.88 -1.86 -14.51
CA ARG A 62 -4.19 -0.69 -13.97
C ARG A 62 -4.95 -0.12 -12.78
N LEU A 63 -4.24 0.04 -11.66
CA LEU A 63 -4.72 0.64 -10.42
C LEU A 63 -4.03 1.99 -10.18
N ARG A 64 -4.75 3.09 -10.35
CA ARG A 64 -4.26 4.41 -9.98
C ARG A 64 -4.43 4.63 -8.48
N LEU A 65 -3.35 5.03 -7.82
CA LEU A 65 -3.33 5.43 -6.42
C LEU A 65 -3.21 6.95 -6.32
N ALA A 66 -4.33 7.66 -6.39
CA ALA A 66 -4.41 9.11 -6.10
C ALA A 66 -4.58 9.31 -4.59
N LEU A 67 -3.58 8.87 -3.83
CA LEU A 67 -3.53 8.89 -2.37
C LEU A 67 -2.21 9.50 -1.90
N PRO A 68 -2.20 10.23 -0.77
CA PRO A 68 -0.94 10.63 -0.15
C PRO A 68 -0.17 9.39 0.35
N ALA A 69 1.11 9.58 0.71
CA ALA A 69 1.87 8.55 1.40
C ALA A 69 1.23 8.29 2.78
N HIS A 70 0.47 7.21 2.85
CA HIS A 70 -0.33 6.79 3.99
C HIS A 70 -0.31 5.28 4.11
N TRP A 71 -0.48 4.73 5.32
CA TRP A 71 -0.45 3.27 5.51
C TRP A 71 -1.46 2.51 4.62
N LYS A 72 -2.65 3.10 4.36
CA LYS A 72 -3.64 2.51 3.46
C LYS A 72 -3.16 2.48 2.01
N ALA A 73 -2.44 3.51 1.55
CA ALA A 73 -1.89 3.53 0.20
C ALA A 73 -0.85 2.41 -0.01
N LEU A 74 -0.05 2.08 1.03
CA LEU A 74 0.87 0.95 0.98
C LEU A 74 0.11 -0.39 0.91
N VAL A 75 -0.99 -0.51 1.65
CA VAL A 75 -1.88 -1.69 1.58
C VAL A 75 -2.44 -1.87 0.17
N TRP A 76 -2.93 -0.78 -0.45
CA TRP A 76 -3.48 -0.80 -1.81
C TRP A 76 -2.45 -1.23 -2.86
N ALA A 77 -1.21 -0.70 -2.78
CA ALA A 77 -0.14 -1.09 -3.69
C ALA A 77 0.22 -2.58 -3.55
N LEU A 78 0.38 -3.07 -2.31
CA LEU A 78 0.66 -4.49 -2.05
C LEU A 78 -0.46 -5.40 -2.55
N ALA A 79 -1.72 -5.00 -2.35
CA ALA A 79 -2.88 -5.74 -2.84
C ALA A 79 -2.92 -5.81 -4.37
N GLY A 80 -2.70 -4.68 -5.04
CA GLY A 80 -2.61 -4.64 -6.51
C GLY A 80 -1.47 -5.51 -7.03
N TRP A 81 -0.30 -5.47 -6.42
CA TRP A 81 0.85 -6.29 -6.86
C TRP A 81 0.65 -7.79 -6.61
N GLN A 82 -0.09 -8.19 -5.56
CA GLN A 82 -0.47 -9.61 -5.38
C GLN A 82 -1.38 -10.12 -6.51
N LEU A 83 -2.22 -9.24 -7.05
CA LEU A 83 -3.10 -9.53 -8.18
C LEU A 83 -2.40 -9.39 -9.55
N GLY A 84 -1.20 -8.82 -9.59
CA GLY A 84 -0.50 -8.55 -10.85
C GLY A 84 -0.96 -7.27 -11.55
N LEU A 85 -1.51 -6.29 -10.82
CA LEU A 85 -1.93 -5.00 -11.37
C LEU A 85 -0.72 -4.07 -11.56
N GLU A 86 -0.78 -3.20 -12.58
CA GLU A 86 0.12 -2.06 -12.71
C GLU A 86 -0.32 -0.93 -11.78
N THR A 87 0.54 -0.51 -10.86
CA THR A 87 0.31 0.69 -10.05
C THR A 87 0.63 1.94 -10.85
N VAL A 88 -0.32 2.88 -10.92
CA VAL A 88 -0.19 4.19 -11.58
C VAL A 88 -0.19 5.27 -10.51
N LEU A 89 0.88 6.08 -10.44
CA LEU A 89 1.03 7.16 -9.45
C LEU A 89 0.78 8.55 -10.03
N ASP A 90 0.78 8.69 -11.34
CA ASP A 90 0.48 9.93 -12.06
C ASP A 90 -1.00 9.99 -12.51
N ASP A 91 -1.34 11.01 -13.31
CA ASP A 91 -2.69 11.19 -13.89
C ASP A 91 -2.96 10.28 -15.10
N GLY A 92 -2.21 9.19 -15.25
CA GLY A 92 -2.37 8.23 -16.33
C GLY A 92 -3.71 7.49 -16.29
N ALA A 93 -4.16 7.01 -17.46
CA ALA A 93 -5.35 6.20 -17.55
C ALA A 93 -5.22 4.91 -16.72
N ALA A 94 -6.28 4.52 -16.02
CA ALA A 94 -6.33 3.31 -15.21
C ALA A 94 -7.76 2.77 -15.16
N ASP A 95 -7.88 1.45 -14.98
CA ASP A 95 -9.17 0.77 -14.86
C ASP A 95 -9.80 1.11 -13.50
N PHE A 96 -9.00 1.12 -12.44
CA PHE A 96 -9.44 1.43 -11.08
C PHE A 96 -8.74 2.68 -10.54
N LEU A 97 -9.49 3.49 -9.78
CA LEU A 97 -8.98 4.66 -9.07
C LEU A 97 -9.26 4.54 -7.57
N ALA A 98 -8.22 4.41 -6.75
CA ALA A 98 -8.31 4.56 -5.30
C ALA A 98 -7.89 6.00 -4.92
N THR A 99 -8.79 6.76 -4.28
CA THR A 99 -8.58 8.18 -4.02
C THR A 99 -9.18 8.61 -2.68
N ASP A 100 -8.59 9.62 -2.05
CA ASP A 100 -9.15 10.34 -0.90
C ASP A 100 -9.97 11.59 -1.30
N ASP A 101 -10.07 11.87 -2.62
CA ASP A 101 -10.99 12.87 -3.19
C ASP A 101 -11.78 12.27 -4.38
N PRO A 102 -12.87 11.54 -4.12
CA PRO A 102 -13.67 10.92 -5.17
C PRO A 102 -14.47 11.95 -5.99
N SER A 103 -14.61 13.20 -5.54
CA SER A 103 -15.40 14.22 -6.24
C SER A 103 -14.77 14.66 -7.56
N GLY A 104 -13.44 14.54 -7.69
CA GLY A 104 -12.68 14.88 -8.89
C GLY A 104 -12.46 13.72 -9.87
N ALA A 105 -13.00 12.52 -9.60
CA ALA A 105 -12.58 11.28 -10.28
C ALA A 105 -12.96 11.18 -11.78
N GLY A 106 -14.02 11.84 -12.22
CA GLY A 106 -14.53 11.72 -13.62
C GLY A 106 -15.02 10.30 -13.97
N ASP A 107 -15.57 10.14 -15.17
CA ASP A 107 -16.21 8.88 -15.64
C ASP A 107 -15.25 7.99 -16.47
N GLN A 108 -13.93 8.15 -16.29
CA GLN A 108 -12.93 7.47 -17.14
C GLN A 108 -12.35 6.19 -16.52
N HIS A 109 -12.87 5.75 -15.39
CA HIS A 109 -12.46 4.53 -14.69
C HIS A 109 -13.62 3.53 -14.64
N ASP A 110 -13.32 2.25 -14.67
CA ASP A 110 -14.34 1.19 -14.52
C ASP A 110 -14.90 1.21 -13.08
N ALA A 111 -14.04 1.54 -12.10
CA ALA A 111 -14.48 1.78 -10.74
C ALA A 111 -13.65 2.87 -10.05
N VAL A 112 -14.34 3.66 -9.21
CA VAL A 112 -13.75 4.66 -8.32
C VAL A 112 -13.98 4.23 -6.88
N ILE A 113 -12.91 4.18 -6.11
CA ILE A 113 -12.92 3.74 -4.72
C ILE A 113 -12.52 4.89 -3.81
N ALA A 114 -13.46 5.34 -2.98
CA ALA A 114 -13.23 6.37 -1.97
C ALA A 114 -12.53 5.78 -0.75
N VAL A 115 -11.31 6.25 -0.46
CA VAL A 115 -10.48 5.77 0.64
C VAL A 115 -10.45 6.80 1.76
N ALA A 116 -11.31 6.64 2.77
CA ALA A 116 -11.26 7.47 3.97
C ALA A 116 -9.94 7.24 4.72
N LEU A 117 -9.10 8.29 4.86
CA LEU A 117 -7.77 8.18 5.46
C LEU A 117 -7.79 7.95 6.99
N PRO A 118 -8.66 8.59 7.81
CA PRO A 118 -8.65 8.38 9.25
C PRO A 118 -8.73 6.90 9.61
N ALA A 119 -7.90 6.46 10.57
CA ALA A 119 -7.76 5.03 10.91
C ALA A 119 -9.05 4.40 11.44
N LEU A 120 -9.84 5.17 12.18
CA LEU A 120 -11.10 4.71 12.77
C LEU A 120 -12.31 4.93 11.85
N ALA A 121 -12.12 5.42 10.63
CA ALA A 121 -13.22 5.57 9.69
C ALA A 121 -13.90 4.22 9.42
N MET A 122 -15.21 4.18 9.65
CA MET A 122 -16.07 3.00 9.40
C MET A 122 -16.75 3.12 8.04
N ARG A 123 -16.83 4.31 7.49
CA ARG A 123 -17.40 4.68 6.20
C ARG A 123 -16.83 5.99 5.73
N TRP A 124 -17.03 6.29 4.47
CA TRP A 124 -16.76 7.62 3.92
C TRP A 124 -17.56 8.69 4.67
N THR A 125 -16.96 9.85 4.92
CA THR A 125 -17.62 10.98 5.59
C THR A 125 -17.95 12.06 4.56
N GLY A 126 -19.22 12.48 4.51
CA GLY A 126 -19.70 13.43 3.51
C GLY A 126 -20.47 12.74 2.38
N GLU A 127 -20.68 13.48 1.29
CA GLU A 127 -21.35 12.95 0.11
C GLU A 127 -20.41 12.05 -0.68
N LEU A 128 -20.85 10.83 -0.97
CA LEU A 128 -20.15 9.91 -1.84
C LEU A 128 -20.75 10.02 -3.25
N PRO A 129 -19.98 10.34 -4.29
CA PRO A 129 -20.49 10.39 -5.65
C PRO A 129 -21.14 9.07 -6.07
N ALA A 130 -22.20 9.16 -6.89
CA ALA A 130 -22.91 7.96 -7.36
C ALA A 130 -21.95 7.02 -8.11
N GLY A 131 -22.00 5.73 -7.79
CA GLY A 131 -21.16 4.70 -8.40
C GLY A 131 -19.77 4.57 -7.75
N CYS A 132 -19.39 5.42 -6.79
CA CYS A 132 -18.16 5.23 -6.04
C CYS A 132 -18.34 4.19 -4.94
N LEU A 133 -17.34 3.32 -4.76
CA LEU A 133 -17.29 2.33 -3.70
C LEU A 133 -16.69 2.95 -2.42
N ASP A 134 -17.31 2.72 -1.27
CA ASP A 134 -16.78 3.12 0.03
C ASP A 134 -15.83 2.04 0.57
N TYR A 135 -14.52 2.23 0.42
CA TYR A 135 -13.53 1.27 0.90
C TYR A 135 -13.66 0.93 2.39
N ALA A 136 -13.91 1.93 3.24
CA ALA A 136 -13.97 1.70 4.68
C ALA A 136 -15.21 0.87 5.10
N ALA A 137 -16.30 0.96 4.37
CA ALA A 137 -17.50 0.16 4.60
C ALA A 137 -17.31 -1.28 4.08
N GLU A 138 -16.77 -1.43 2.85
CA GLU A 138 -16.75 -2.71 2.14
C GLU A 138 -15.61 -3.63 2.56
N VAL A 139 -14.38 -3.12 2.74
CA VAL A 139 -13.18 -3.93 2.97
C VAL A 139 -13.29 -4.90 4.15
N ARG A 140 -14.12 -4.58 5.14
CA ARG A 140 -14.27 -5.40 6.35
C ARG A 140 -15.06 -6.68 6.15
N SER A 141 -15.90 -6.74 5.11
CA SER A 141 -16.69 -7.92 4.76
C SER A 141 -15.86 -9.02 4.10
N HIS A 142 -14.67 -8.66 3.55
CA HIS A 142 -13.81 -9.60 2.86
C HIS A 142 -12.96 -10.46 3.79
N GLY A 143 -12.53 -11.62 3.28
CA GLY A 143 -11.76 -12.62 4.03
C GLY A 143 -10.32 -12.18 4.33
N ASP A 144 -9.75 -12.70 5.41
CA ASP A 144 -8.38 -12.44 5.86
C ASP A 144 -7.34 -13.29 5.10
N VAL A 145 -7.78 -14.17 4.21
CA VAL A 145 -6.94 -15.01 3.36
C VAL A 145 -7.25 -14.69 1.91
N PHE A 146 -6.22 -14.41 1.15
CA PHE A 146 -6.31 -14.18 -0.28
C PHE A 146 -5.81 -15.39 -1.06
N MET A 147 -6.56 -15.78 -2.08
CA MET A 147 -6.18 -16.80 -3.07
C MET A 147 -6.47 -16.24 -4.46
N PRO A 148 -5.45 -15.98 -5.30
CA PRO A 148 -5.66 -15.41 -6.62
C PRO A 148 -6.42 -16.39 -7.53
N HIS A 149 -7.34 -15.90 -8.34
CA HIS A 149 -8.02 -16.67 -9.37
C HIS A 149 -7.11 -16.93 -10.59
N SER A 150 -6.13 -16.06 -10.81
CA SER A 150 -5.15 -16.15 -11.90
C SER A 150 -3.76 -15.86 -11.37
N ASP A 151 -2.74 -16.53 -11.90
CA ASP A 151 -1.35 -16.26 -11.54
C ASP A 151 -0.89 -14.95 -12.20
N PRO A 152 -0.31 -13.99 -11.44
CA PRO A 152 0.28 -12.80 -12.01
C PRO A 152 1.48 -13.11 -12.93
N ASP A 153 1.66 -12.31 -14.00
CA ASP A 153 2.83 -12.42 -14.89
C ASP A 153 4.02 -11.65 -14.28
N PRO A 154 5.13 -12.34 -13.92
CA PRO A 154 6.33 -11.69 -13.40
C PRO A 154 6.95 -10.66 -14.35
N SER A 155 6.71 -10.79 -15.67
CA SER A 155 7.22 -9.89 -16.71
C SER A 155 6.32 -8.70 -17.01
N ALA A 156 5.12 -8.65 -16.41
CA ALA A 156 4.24 -7.49 -16.54
C ALA A 156 4.74 -6.30 -15.71
N CYS A 157 4.30 -5.10 -16.07
CA CYS A 157 4.60 -3.87 -15.33
C CYS A 157 3.93 -3.90 -13.95
N ALA A 158 4.70 -3.72 -12.88
CA ALA A 158 4.19 -3.58 -11.51
C ALA A 158 3.95 -2.11 -11.14
N ILE A 159 4.86 -1.23 -11.55
CA ILE A 159 4.77 0.21 -11.28
C ILE A 159 5.52 1.01 -12.35
N ARG A 160 4.95 2.14 -12.73
CA ARG A 160 5.62 3.17 -13.48
C ARG A 160 5.99 4.31 -12.52
N THR A 161 7.28 4.60 -12.42
CA THR A 161 7.83 5.64 -11.53
C THR A 161 7.61 7.04 -12.12
N HIS A 162 7.67 8.08 -11.29
CA HIS A 162 7.52 9.46 -11.74
C HIS A 162 8.58 9.91 -12.76
N ASP A 163 9.77 9.30 -12.77
CA ASP A 163 10.79 9.54 -13.79
C ASP A 163 10.58 8.73 -15.08
N GLY A 164 9.46 8.00 -15.18
CA GLY A 164 9.03 7.25 -16.37
C GLY A 164 9.65 5.85 -16.49
N ARG A 165 10.41 5.37 -15.50
CA ARG A 165 10.90 3.98 -15.52
C ARG A 165 9.76 3.00 -15.34
N THR A 166 9.80 1.91 -16.08
CA THR A 166 8.90 0.77 -15.90
C THR A 166 9.60 -0.28 -15.06
N ILE A 167 9.01 -0.66 -13.94
CA ILE A 167 9.49 -1.73 -13.06
C ILE A 167 8.56 -2.93 -13.20
N LEU A 168 9.12 -4.09 -13.48
CA LEU A 168 8.35 -5.33 -13.62
C LEU A 168 8.04 -5.93 -12.24
N HIS A 169 7.02 -6.79 -12.17
CA HIS A 169 6.71 -7.52 -10.93
C HIS A 169 7.91 -8.33 -10.41
N SER A 170 8.70 -8.94 -11.31
CA SER A 170 9.93 -9.65 -10.93
C SER A 170 11.02 -8.74 -10.35
N ASP A 171 10.99 -7.46 -10.68
CA ASP A 171 12.06 -6.51 -10.37
C ASP A 171 11.73 -5.55 -9.23
N LEU A 172 10.55 -5.67 -8.60
CA LEU A 172 10.15 -4.83 -7.45
C LEU A 172 11.21 -4.83 -6.34
N ALA A 173 11.82 -5.98 -6.08
CA ALA A 173 12.84 -6.14 -5.05
C ALA A 173 14.18 -5.53 -5.41
N SER A 174 14.60 -5.63 -6.66
CA SER A 174 15.94 -5.25 -7.12
C SER A 174 15.98 -3.92 -7.86
N GLY A 175 14.90 -3.54 -8.52
CA GLY A 175 14.82 -2.35 -9.37
C GLY A 175 14.09 -1.17 -8.76
N PHE A 176 13.26 -1.41 -7.72
CA PHE A 176 12.44 -0.36 -7.12
C PHE A 176 12.70 -0.17 -5.62
N ALA A 177 12.81 -1.25 -4.84
CA ALA A 177 13.03 -1.17 -3.41
C ALA A 177 14.37 -0.52 -3.05
N LEU A 178 14.37 0.34 -2.04
CA LEU A 178 15.61 0.92 -1.50
C LEU A 178 16.31 -0.08 -0.58
N HIS A 179 17.64 -0.08 -0.61
CA HIS A 179 18.42 -0.97 0.25
C HIS A 179 18.44 -0.47 1.70
N HIS A 180 18.07 -1.34 2.63
CA HIS A 180 18.19 -1.12 4.06
C HIS A 180 18.92 -2.31 4.73
N SER A 181 19.54 -2.07 5.88
CA SER A 181 20.17 -3.14 6.66
C SER A 181 19.13 -4.07 7.28
N GLU A 182 19.55 -5.28 7.63
CA GLU A 182 18.72 -6.28 8.30
C GLU A 182 18.08 -5.72 9.57
N GLY A 183 16.77 -5.91 9.72
CA GLY A 183 16.02 -5.46 10.87
C GLY A 183 15.89 -3.94 11.03
N ALA A 184 16.27 -3.15 10.02
CA ALA A 184 16.23 -1.69 10.09
C ALA A 184 14.81 -1.18 10.39
N ARG A 185 14.75 -0.15 11.26
CA ARG A 185 13.53 0.62 11.48
C ARG A 185 13.69 1.98 10.80
N VAL A 186 13.05 2.11 9.64
CA VAL A 186 13.25 3.22 8.72
C VAL A 186 12.20 4.30 8.93
N HIS A 187 12.62 5.53 9.16
CA HIS A 187 11.72 6.68 9.15
C HIS A 187 11.47 7.17 7.73
N VAL A 188 10.21 7.39 7.39
CA VAL A 188 9.77 7.87 6.07
C VAL A 188 8.80 9.02 6.25
N PRO A 189 9.20 10.27 5.94
CA PRO A 189 8.28 11.39 5.90
C PRO A 189 7.28 11.25 4.74
N ALA A 190 5.99 11.45 5.00
CA ALA A 190 4.94 11.31 3.98
C ALA A 190 5.02 12.39 2.87
N ASP A 191 5.60 13.56 3.17
CA ASP A 191 5.84 14.61 2.19
C ASP A 191 6.91 14.27 1.12
N HIS A 192 7.68 13.18 1.33
CA HIS A 192 8.54 12.63 0.28
C HIS A 192 7.74 11.88 -0.82
N GLY A 193 6.44 11.75 -0.68
CA GLY A 193 5.53 11.16 -1.66
C GLY A 193 5.39 9.64 -1.57
N LEU A 194 4.35 9.14 -2.25
CA LEU A 194 3.97 7.72 -2.18
C LEU A 194 5.02 6.80 -2.81
N GLU A 195 5.66 7.19 -3.92
CA GLU A 195 6.72 6.40 -4.56
C GLU A 195 7.88 6.14 -3.58
N SER A 196 8.35 7.19 -2.90
CA SER A 196 9.41 7.08 -1.89
C SER A 196 8.99 6.18 -0.72
N ALA A 197 7.75 6.34 -0.24
CA ALA A 197 7.22 5.52 0.85
C ALA A 197 7.17 4.02 0.47
N LEU A 198 6.71 3.70 -0.73
CA LEU A 198 6.67 2.33 -1.25
C LEU A 198 8.08 1.72 -1.40
N ALA A 199 9.01 2.47 -1.97
CA ALA A 199 10.39 2.00 -2.17
C ALA A 199 11.11 1.72 -0.85
N ASN A 200 10.96 2.60 0.15
CA ASN A 200 11.51 2.41 1.50
C ASN A 200 10.86 1.23 2.22
N ALA A 201 9.53 1.12 2.15
CA ALA A 201 8.79 0.07 2.83
C ALA A 201 9.15 -1.31 2.28
N LEU A 202 9.16 -1.49 0.96
CA LEU A 202 9.59 -2.74 0.34
C LEU A 202 11.01 -3.11 0.74
N GLY A 203 11.95 -2.16 0.71
CA GLY A 203 13.33 -2.40 1.07
C GLY A 203 13.50 -2.80 2.54
N ALA A 204 12.83 -2.12 3.46
CA ALA A 204 12.85 -2.49 4.88
C ALA A 204 12.25 -3.88 5.11
N TRP A 205 11.07 -4.17 4.53
CA TRP A 205 10.39 -5.45 4.73
C TRP A 205 11.12 -6.65 4.12
N GLN A 206 11.88 -6.45 3.03
CA GLN A 206 12.72 -7.50 2.45
C GLN A 206 13.82 -7.98 3.38
N HIS A 207 14.26 -7.12 4.30
CA HIS A 207 15.31 -7.37 5.28
C HIS A 207 14.76 -7.44 6.72
N ASP A 208 13.55 -7.97 6.89
CA ASP A 208 12.85 -8.12 8.18
C ASP A 208 12.72 -6.83 9.01
N GLY A 209 12.91 -5.68 8.38
CA GLY A 209 12.77 -4.36 8.98
C GLY A 209 11.33 -3.90 9.10
N SER A 210 11.19 -2.63 9.46
CA SER A 210 9.92 -1.93 9.63
C SER A 210 10.04 -0.47 9.19
N VAL A 211 8.90 0.16 8.87
CA VAL A 211 8.86 1.59 8.56
C VAL A 211 8.02 2.35 9.57
N VAL A 212 8.46 3.57 9.87
CA VAL A 212 7.69 4.58 10.61
C VAL A 212 7.37 5.70 9.63
N LEU A 213 6.13 5.75 9.19
CA LEU A 213 5.63 6.75 8.26
C LEU A 213 4.99 7.89 9.06
N THR A 214 5.38 9.14 8.80
CA THR A 214 4.87 10.30 9.54
C THR A 214 4.23 11.31 8.59
N HIS A 215 3.03 11.78 8.92
CA HIS A 215 2.40 12.90 8.23
C HIS A 215 3.23 14.19 8.37
N ALA A 216 3.17 15.09 7.40
CA ALA A 216 3.94 16.33 7.41
C ALA A 216 3.67 17.23 8.63
N ASP A 217 2.46 17.19 9.20
CA ASP A 217 2.09 17.95 10.39
C ASP A 217 2.60 17.35 11.71
N VAL A 218 3.19 16.15 11.66
CA VAL A 218 3.74 15.49 12.86
C VAL A 218 5.16 15.98 13.12
N ALA A 219 5.36 16.67 14.24
CA ALA A 219 6.68 17.11 14.65
C ALA A 219 7.57 15.92 15.02
N LEU A 220 8.70 15.77 14.33
CA LEU A 220 9.75 14.81 14.67
C LEU A 220 10.50 15.31 15.90
N THR A 221 10.08 14.84 17.07
CA THR A 221 10.76 15.15 18.34
C THR A 221 11.79 14.08 18.68
N ASP A 222 12.83 14.45 19.44
CA ASP A 222 13.81 13.48 19.97
C ASP A 222 13.13 12.34 20.74
N LYS A 223 12.03 12.66 21.43
CA LYS A 223 11.22 11.67 22.13
C LYS A 223 10.61 10.64 21.16
N LEU A 224 9.98 11.09 20.05
CA LEU A 224 9.39 10.20 19.06
C LEU A 224 10.47 9.31 18.43
N LEU A 225 11.60 9.88 18.05
CA LEU A 225 12.73 9.14 17.49
C LEU A 225 13.24 8.05 18.45
N ALA A 226 13.37 8.40 19.73
CA ALA A 226 13.80 7.47 20.78
C ALA A 226 12.76 6.37 21.04
N ASP A 227 11.48 6.73 21.18
CA ASP A 227 10.37 5.79 21.44
C ASP A 227 10.23 4.78 20.28
N GLU A 228 10.38 5.23 19.05
CA GLU A 228 10.32 4.40 17.86
C GLU A 228 11.68 3.75 17.50
N ARG A 229 12.74 3.99 18.26
CA ARG A 229 14.09 3.45 18.02
C ARG A 229 14.60 3.73 16.62
N ILE A 230 14.30 4.91 16.10
CA ILE A 230 14.81 5.38 14.82
C ILE A 230 16.22 5.91 15.09
N HIS A 231 17.22 5.22 14.55
CA HIS A 231 18.59 5.71 14.62
C HIS A 231 18.82 6.61 13.42
N GLY A 232 19.30 7.83 13.66
CA GLY A 232 19.62 8.77 12.58
C GLY A 232 20.61 8.13 11.59
N SER A 233 20.25 8.21 10.32
CA SER A 233 21.14 7.88 9.18
C SER A 233 22.20 8.95 9.00
#